data_9d046ce8651951ceaac117b5311330aa
#
_entry.id   9d046ce8651951ceaac117b5311330aa
#
_cell.length_a   1.000
_cell.length_b   1.000
_cell.length_c   1.000
_cell.angle_alpha   90.00
_cell.angle_beta   90.00
_cell.angle_gamma   90.00
#
_symmetry.space_group_name_H-M   'P 1'
#
loop_
_entity.id
_entity.type
_entity.pdbx_description
1 polymer ?
#
loop_
_entity_poly.entity_id
_entity_poly.type
_entity_poly.pdbx_seq_one_letter_code
_entity_poly.pdbx_strand_id
1 'polypeptide(L)'
;MDKISCIILNYNDAATTLALVEKIREYRILDSIVIVDNHSTDDSWERLGALKGLPKLYLMRAQSNGGYGAGNQEGVNFACENLKADYCIIANPDIHVTERCILRLKEALDHTEKGAVASARVKSPKGEALLSYWTLLPLWKDLLDTGLITRRLMKPLLNTPFSRLARGGDENCRLVDAVPGSFFMIRLGVLTPREIREFFDRNIFLYYEEKALGQKLKELGLKTLLVIDESYIHAHSVSIDKSYRRLVDKQRLLHRSKLYYYRTYLKTGPMGLKAARVFLAAILAEVWFLTAFCRLDWQR
;
A
#
# COMPACT_ATOMS: atom_id res chain seq x y z
N MET A 1 27.97 -1.78 1.81
CA MET A 1 26.80 -1.53 2.67
C MET A 1 25.59 -1.46 1.77
N ASP A 2 24.50 -2.13 2.10
CA ASP A 2 23.30 -2.11 1.27
C ASP A 2 22.67 -0.73 1.27
N LYS A 3 22.23 -0.26 0.11
CA LYS A 3 21.63 1.07 -0.08
C LYS A 3 20.11 1.01 0.08
N ILE A 4 19.57 1.87 0.93
CA ILE A 4 18.13 1.97 1.19
C ILE A 4 17.60 3.31 0.69
N SER A 5 16.65 3.27 -0.24
CA SER A 5 15.93 4.43 -0.75
C SER A 5 14.51 4.48 -0.21
N CYS A 6 14.10 5.59 0.40
CA CYS A 6 12.71 5.82 0.82
C CYS A 6 11.97 6.59 -0.28
N ILE A 7 10.86 6.06 -0.75
CA ILE A 7 10.02 6.64 -1.79
C ILE A 7 8.76 7.19 -1.15
N ILE A 8 8.49 8.47 -1.36
CA ILE A 8 7.33 9.19 -0.84
C ILE A 8 6.53 9.73 -2.02
N LEU A 9 5.29 9.27 -2.17
CA LEU A 9 4.39 9.76 -3.20
C LEU A 9 3.55 10.91 -2.67
N ASN A 10 3.70 12.09 -3.27
CA ASN A 10 2.90 13.28 -2.98
C ASN A 10 1.78 13.47 -4.00
N TYR A 11 0.60 13.82 -3.53
CA TYR A 11 -0.47 14.36 -4.37
C TYR A 11 -1.32 15.34 -3.57
N ASN A 12 -1.23 16.64 -3.91
CA ASN A 12 -1.96 17.73 -3.27
C ASN A 12 -1.82 17.77 -1.72
N ASP A 13 -0.62 17.40 -1.22
CA ASP A 13 -0.36 17.35 0.24
C ASP A 13 1.13 17.59 0.59
N ALA A 14 1.70 18.66 0.05
CA ALA A 14 3.09 19.04 0.30
C ALA A 14 3.39 19.24 1.78
N ALA A 15 2.43 19.74 2.57
CA ALA A 15 2.65 19.98 3.99
C ALA A 15 2.99 18.71 4.75
N THR A 16 2.22 17.64 4.56
CA THR A 16 2.43 16.35 5.20
C THR A 16 3.71 15.69 4.67
N THR A 17 3.97 15.80 3.36
CA THR A 17 5.19 15.30 2.73
C THR A 17 6.44 15.95 3.32
N LEU A 18 6.47 17.28 3.43
CA LEU A 18 7.60 18.02 4.01
C LEU A 18 7.83 17.64 5.48
N ALA A 19 6.75 17.49 6.27
CA ALA A 19 6.85 17.07 7.67
C ALA A 19 7.45 15.68 7.84
N LEU A 20 7.09 14.72 6.97
CA LEU A 20 7.71 13.39 6.98
C LEU A 20 9.19 13.47 6.59
N VAL A 21 9.51 14.16 5.48
CA VAL A 21 10.89 14.32 4.99
C VAL A 21 11.78 14.91 6.07
N GLU A 22 11.34 16.01 6.73
CA GLU A 22 12.09 16.67 7.80
C GLU A 22 12.44 15.70 8.92
N LYS A 23 11.55 14.80 9.27
CA LYS A 23 11.76 13.81 10.32
C LYS A 23 12.73 12.71 9.92
N ILE A 24 12.58 12.13 8.70
CA ILE A 24 13.33 10.93 8.33
C ILE A 24 14.66 11.21 7.61
N ARG A 25 14.92 12.45 7.14
CA ARG A 25 16.18 12.80 6.46
C ARG A 25 17.42 12.61 7.33
N GLU A 26 17.26 12.70 8.65
CA GLU A 26 18.33 12.50 9.63
C GLU A 26 18.60 11.01 9.92
N TYR A 27 17.76 10.09 9.44
CA TYR A 27 17.97 8.66 9.64
C TYR A 27 19.20 8.19 8.88
N ARG A 28 20.14 7.59 9.62
CA ARG A 28 21.42 7.12 9.08
C ARG A 28 21.28 5.93 8.18
N ILE A 29 20.25 5.11 8.41
CA ILE A 29 19.95 3.93 7.60
C ILE A 29 19.47 4.27 6.20
N LEU A 30 18.99 5.50 5.96
CA LEU A 30 18.52 5.94 4.63
C LEU A 30 19.66 6.57 3.84
N ASP A 31 19.98 6.00 2.69
CA ASP A 31 20.93 6.58 1.74
C ASP A 31 20.31 7.67 0.87
N SER A 32 19.00 7.53 0.60
CA SER A 32 18.27 8.50 -0.23
C SER A 32 16.78 8.52 0.09
N ILE A 33 16.16 9.66 -0.18
CA ILE A 33 14.71 9.87 -0.12
C ILE A 33 14.27 10.42 -1.46
N VAL A 34 13.41 9.70 -2.16
CA VAL A 34 12.86 10.06 -3.47
C VAL A 34 11.43 10.53 -3.27
N ILE A 35 11.19 11.80 -3.53
CA ILE A 35 9.87 12.41 -3.47
C ILE A 35 9.31 12.46 -4.89
N VAL A 36 8.19 11.79 -5.13
CA VAL A 36 7.50 11.79 -6.41
C VAL A 36 6.23 12.63 -6.28
N ASP A 37 6.20 13.79 -6.92
CA ASP A 37 4.96 14.55 -7.08
C ASP A 37 4.12 13.93 -8.19
N ASN A 38 2.98 13.34 -7.83
CA ASN A 38 2.10 12.62 -8.75
C ASN A 38 1.22 13.57 -9.58
N HIS A 39 1.84 14.59 -10.16
CA HIS A 39 1.19 15.63 -10.93
C HIS A 39 0.14 16.40 -10.13
N SER A 40 0.55 16.94 -8.96
CA SER A 40 -0.30 17.77 -8.11
C SER A 40 -0.89 18.96 -8.88
N THR A 41 -2.11 19.32 -8.52
CA THR A 41 -2.90 20.41 -9.14
C THR A 41 -2.98 21.66 -8.26
N ASP A 42 -2.42 21.58 -7.05
CA ASP A 42 -2.23 22.69 -6.12
C ASP A 42 -0.78 23.22 -6.14
N ASP A 43 -0.38 24.00 -5.13
CA ASP A 43 0.97 24.56 -4.97
C ASP A 43 2.02 23.55 -4.47
N SER A 44 1.70 22.25 -4.44
CA SER A 44 2.58 21.21 -3.86
C SER A 44 3.94 21.16 -4.57
N TRP A 45 3.95 21.22 -5.91
CA TRP A 45 5.21 21.15 -6.67
C TRP A 45 6.16 22.29 -6.34
N GLU A 46 5.65 23.51 -6.24
CA GLU A 46 6.42 24.70 -5.88
C GLU A 46 6.96 24.61 -4.47
N ARG A 47 6.14 24.17 -3.52
CA ARG A 47 6.55 23.98 -2.11
C ARG A 47 7.59 22.90 -1.92
N LEU A 48 7.44 21.76 -2.60
CA LEU A 48 8.43 20.69 -2.59
C LEU A 48 9.75 21.10 -3.26
N GLY A 49 9.72 22.14 -4.10
CA GLY A 49 10.90 22.73 -4.72
C GLY A 49 12.00 23.15 -3.74
N ALA A 50 11.64 23.49 -2.50
CA ALA A 50 12.58 23.80 -1.42
C ALA A 50 13.51 22.62 -1.04
N LEU A 51 13.16 21.40 -1.40
CA LEU A 51 13.96 20.19 -1.14
C LEU A 51 15.06 19.96 -2.19
N LYS A 52 15.03 20.69 -3.31
CA LYS A 52 16.02 20.51 -4.40
C LYS A 52 17.43 20.85 -3.93
N GLY A 53 18.36 19.97 -4.23
CA GLY A 53 19.79 20.16 -3.92
C GLY A 53 20.17 19.86 -2.47
N LEU A 54 19.22 19.50 -1.61
CA LEU A 54 19.54 19.03 -0.27
C LEU A 54 20.13 17.61 -0.30
N PRO A 55 21.10 17.28 0.57
CA PRO A 55 21.70 15.96 0.61
C PRO A 55 20.67 14.84 0.75
N LYS A 56 20.88 13.71 0.08
CA LYS A 56 20.01 12.52 0.06
C LYS A 56 18.61 12.74 -0.55
N LEU A 57 18.19 13.96 -0.90
CA LEU A 57 16.84 14.24 -1.38
C LEU A 57 16.78 14.36 -2.90
N TYR A 58 15.85 13.63 -3.51
CA TYR A 58 15.58 13.61 -4.94
C TYR A 58 14.11 13.93 -5.18
N LEU A 59 13.85 14.99 -5.96
CA LEU A 59 12.49 15.43 -6.29
C LEU A 59 12.18 15.14 -7.74
N MET A 60 11.11 14.39 -7.98
CA MET A 60 10.59 14.03 -9.30
C MET A 60 9.16 14.52 -9.47
N ARG A 61 8.74 14.77 -10.72
CA ARG A 61 7.34 15.04 -11.07
C ARG A 61 6.88 14.03 -12.11
N ALA A 62 5.79 13.32 -11.83
CA ALA A 62 5.14 12.45 -12.79
C ALA A 62 4.52 13.25 -13.94
N GLN A 63 4.46 12.67 -15.13
CA GLN A 63 3.85 13.34 -16.30
C GLN A 63 2.33 13.53 -16.14
N SER A 64 1.69 12.64 -15.38
CA SER A 64 0.26 12.69 -15.08
C SER A 64 -0.03 11.94 -13.77
N ASN A 65 -1.17 12.19 -13.15
CA ASN A 65 -1.61 11.37 -12.02
C ASN A 65 -2.06 9.98 -12.49
N GLY A 66 -1.13 9.03 -12.46
CA GLY A 66 -1.36 7.63 -12.80
C GLY A 66 -1.94 6.78 -11.67
N GLY A 67 -2.22 7.37 -10.50
CA GLY A 67 -2.65 6.69 -9.29
C GLY A 67 -1.47 6.26 -8.41
N TYR A 68 -1.81 5.58 -7.30
CA TYR A 68 -0.86 5.21 -6.26
C TYR A 68 0.27 4.30 -6.79
N GLY A 69 -0.09 3.21 -7.47
CA GLY A 69 0.89 2.23 -7.95
C GLY A 69 1.83 2.81 -9.02
N ALA A 70 1.29 3.61 -9.96
CA ALA A 70 2.09 4.19 -11.04
C ALA A 70 3.12 5.19 -10.50
N GLY A 71 2.72 6.09 -9.60
CA GLY A 71 3.64 7.08 -9.02
C GLY A 71 4.75 6.43 -8.19
N ASN A 72 4.41 5.45 -7.33
CA ASN A 72 5.41 4.69 -6.57
C ASN A 72 6.36 3.91 -7.48
N GLN A 73 5.85 3.36 -8.59
CA GLN A 73 6.69 2.65 -9.57
C GLN A 73 7.75 3.56 -10.20
N GLU A 74 7.44 4.83 -10.49
CA GLU A 74 8.42 5.78 -10.98
C GLU A 74 9.54 6.00 -9.96
N GLY A 75 9.18 6.13 -8.67
CA GLY A 75 10.16 6.23 -7.59
C GLY A 75 11.03 4.98 -7.44
N VAL A 76 10.44 3.77 -7.51
CA VAL A 76 11.19 2.50 -7.46
C VAL A 76 12.17 2.39 -8.63
N ASN A 77 11.71 2.71 -9.85
CA ASN A 77 12.57 2.68 -11.03
C ASN A 77 13.75 3.63 -10.88
N PHE A 78 13.50 4.87 -10.44
CA PHE A 78 14.56 5.86 -10.23
C PHE A 78 15.57 5.39 -9.16
N ALA A 79 15.10 4.88 -8.03
CA ALA A 79 15.94 4.37 -6.96
C ALA A 79 16.82 3.20 -7.43
N CYS A 80 16.25 2.27 -8.19
CA CYS A 80 16.98 1.13 -8.74
C CYS A 80 18.00 1.55 -9.82
N GLU A 81 17.56 2.33 -10.81
CA GLU A 81 18.36 2.63 -12.00
C GLU A 81 19.43 3.70 -11.75
N ASN A 82 19.10 4.75 -10.99
CA ASN A 82 19.97 5.91 -10.77
C ASN A 82 20.74 5.85 -9.46
N LEU A 83 20.12 5.36 -8.37
CA LEU A 83 20.72 5.36 -7.04
C LEU A 83 21.35 4.00 -6.68
N LYS A 84 21.03 2.95 -7.46
CA LYS A 84 21.51 1.57 -7.22
C LYS A 84 21.09 1.09 -5.83
N ALA A 85 19.83 1.33 -5.48
CA ALA A 85 19.26 0.86 -4.23
C ALA A 85 19.18 -0.67 -4.20
N ASP A 86 19.48 -1.26 -3.05
CA ASP A 86 19.28 -2.69 -2.76
C ASP A 86 17.91 -2.92 -2.13
N TYR A 87 17.41 -1.90 -1.42
CA TYR A 87 16.08 -1.88 -0.80
C TYR A 87 15.35 -0.59 -1.13
N CYS A 88 14.05 -0.70 -1.40
CA CYS A 88 13.16 0.44 -1.50
C CYS A 88 12.14 0.40 -0.37
N ILE A 89 11.88 1.54 0.27
CA ILE A 89 10.78 1.73 1.20
C ILE A 89 9.71 2.53 0.48
N ILE A 90 8.48 2.06 0.51
CA ILE A 90 7.31 2.84 0.13
C ILE A 90 6.74 3.44 1.41
N ALA A 91 6.55 4.75 1.43
CA ALA A 91 6.06 5.48 2.59
C ALA A 91 5.03 6.53 2.17
N ASN A 92 3.81 6.41 2.70
CA ASN A 92 2.83 7.50 2.57
C ASN A 92 3.29 8.72 3.36
N PRO A 93 2.94 9.94 2.95
CA PRO A 93 3.32 11.16 3.67
C PRO A 93 2.83 11.22 5.13
N ASP A 94 1.68 10.60 5.42
CA ASP A 94 0.97 10.65 6.71
C ASP A 94 1.34 9.52 7.69
N ILE A 95 2.55 8.95 7.55
CA ILE A 95 3.05 7.95 8.50
C ILE A 95 4.04 8.56 9.51
N HIS A 96 4.16 7.88 10.65
CA HIS A 96 5.28 8.07 11.59
C HIS A 96 5.96 6.73 11.83
N VAL A 97 7.22 6.64 11.48
CA VAL A 97 8.05 5.45 11.62
C VAL A 97 9.35 5.80 12.34
N THR A 98 9.95 4.86 13.04
CA THR A 98 11.27 5.01 13.69
C THR A 98 12.35 4.41 12.80
N GLU A 99 13.58 4.88 12.92
CA GLU A 99 14.74 4.29 12.24
C GLU A 99 14.92 2.81 12.62
N ARG A 100 14.68 2.47 13.89
CA ARG A 100 14.69 1.10 14.38
C ARG A 100 13.70 0.20 13.67
N CYS A 101 12.48 0.70 13.41
CA CYS A 101 11.49 -0.07 12.64
C CYS A 101 12.02 -0.39 11.24
N ILE A 102 12.63 0.58 10.54
CA ILE A 102 13.23 0.37 9.22
C ILE A 102 14.33 -0.69 9.27
N LEU A 103 15.25 -0.60 10.24
CA LEU A 103 16.31 -1.59 10.45
C LEU A 103 15.73 -2.98 10.63
N ARG A 104 14.70 -3.10 11.46
CA ARG A 104 14.05 -4.37 11.78
C ARG A 104 13.36 -5.00 10.56
N LEU A 105 12.76 -4.19 9.65
CA LEU A 105 12.23 -4.70 8.38
C LEU A 105 13.33 -5.28 7.50
N LYS A 106 14.47 -4.58 7.41
CA LYS A 106 15.62 -5.06 6.64
C LYS A 106 16.12 -6.41 7.17
N GLU A 107 16.35 -6.50 8.50
CA GLU A 107 16.77 -7.74 9.15
C GLU A 107 15.82 -8.90 8.88
N ALA A 108 14.52 -8.67 8.95
CA ALA A 108 13.51 -9.68 8.67
C ALA A 108 13.59 -10.20 7.22
N LEU A 109 13.82 -9.29 6.26
CA LEU A 109 14.01 -9.66 4.85
C LEU A 109 15.31 -10.43 4.63
N ASP A 110 16.41 -10.04 5.29
CA ASP A 110 17.71 -10.68 5.17
C ASP A 110 17.70 -12.12 5.72
N HIS A 111 17.02 -12.34 6.83
CA HIS A 111 16.88 -13.65 7.47
C HIS A 111 15.79 -14.54 6.85
N THR A 112 15.05 -14.03 5.86
CA THR A 112 14.00 -14.81 5.19
C THR A 112 14.40 -15.18 3.78
N GLU A 113 14.59 -16.46 3.52
CA GLU A 113 14.76 -16.95 2.16
C GLU A 113 13.55 -16.55 1.31
N LYS A 114 13.81 -15.90 0.15
CA LYS A 114 12.78 -15.35 -0.75
C LYS A 114 11.87 -14.29 -0.11
N GLY A 115 12.29 -13.65 1.00
CA GLY A 115 11.62 -12.49 1.56
C GLY A 115 11.72 -11.31 0.60
N ALA A 116 10.62 -10.84 0.04
CA ALA A 116 10.58 -9.76 -0.94
C ALA A 116 9.99 -8.47 -0.37
N VAL A 117 8.99 -8.57 0.49
CA VAL A 117 8.31 -7.43 1.11
C VAL A 117 8.19 -7.64 2.61
N ALA A 118 8.45 -6.59 3.38
CA ALA A 118 8.22 -6.57 4.82
C ALA A 118 7.53 -5.28 5.26
N SER A 119 6.61 -5.39 6.20
CA SER A 119 6.00 -4.26 6.90
C SER A 119 5.90 -4.55 8.39
N ALA A 120 5.52 -3.54 9.19
CA ALA A 120 5.31 -3.64 10.62
C ALA A 120 3.83 -3.48 10.98
N ARG A 121 3.50 -3.64 12.27
CA ARG A 121 2.14 -3.41 12.78
C ARG A 121 1.74 -1.95 12.59
N VAL A 122 0.50 -1.74 12.16
CA VAL A 122 -0.08 -0.41 11.99
C VAL A 122 -0.77 0.01 13.28
N LYS A 123 -0.55 1.25 13.70
CA LYS A 123 -1.28 1.89 14.80
C LYS A 123 -1.94 3.19 14.33
N SER A 124 -3.06 3.53 14.94
CA SER A 124 -3.64 4.86 14.83
C SER A 124 -2.81 5.90 15.59
N PRO A 125 -3.01 7.21 15.36
CA PRO A 125 -2.38 8.26 16.19
C PRO A 125 -2.71 8.15 17.69
N LYS A 126 -3.81 7.48 18.04
CA LYS A 126 -4.21 7.18 19.44
C LYS A 126 -3.54 5.93 20.01
N GLY A 127 -2.69 5.24 19.22
CA GLY A 127 -2.01 4.01 19.62
C GLY A 127 -2.84 2.72 19.47
N GLU A 128 -4.04 2.81 18.90
CA GLU A 128 -4.90 1.64 18.67
C GLU A 128 -4.35 0.78 17.53
N ALA A 129 -4.41 -0.54 17.70
CA ALA A 129 -3.99 -1.47 16.65
C ALA A 129 -4.95 -1.42 15.45
N LEU A 130 -4.40 -1.21 14.26
CA LEU A 130 -5.13 -1.23 13.01
C LEU A 130 -4.84 -2.50 12.21
N LEU A 131 -5.63 -2.73 11.14
CA LEU A 131 -5.40 -3.85 10.24
C LEU A 131 -4.01 -3.75 9.61
N SER A 132 -3.19 -4.75 9.86
CA SER A 132 -1.77 -4.74 9.46
C SER A 132 -1.43 -5.75 8.36
N TYR A 133 -2.39 -6.57 7.94
CA TYR A 133 -2.22 -7.54 6.85
C TYR A 133 -3.55 -7.98 6.26
N TRP A 134 -3.51 -8.50 5.05
CA TRP A 134 -4.63 -9.17 4.40
C TRP A 134 -4.27 -10.59 4.01
N THR A 135 -5.29 -11.44 3.99
CA THR A 135 -5.26 -12.75 3.33
C THR A 135 -5.87 -12.61 1.93
N LEU A 136 -5.27 -13.25 0.95
CA LEU A 136 -5.84 -13.35 -0.39
C LEU A 136 -7.04 -14.30 -0.37
N LEU A 137 -8.19 -13.77 -0.70
CA LEU A 137 -9.45 -14.50 -0.65
C LEU A 137 -9.87 -14.95 -2.06
N PRO A 138 -10.49 -16.15 -2.19
CA PRO A 138 -11.14 -16.51 -3.42
C PRO A 138 -12.31 -15.58 -3.72
N LEU A 139 -12.72 -15.49 -5.00
CA LEU A 139 -13.72 -14.55 -5.50
C LEU A 139 -14.95 -14.40 -4.58
N TRP A 140 -15.58 -15.50 -4.20
CA TRP A 140 -16.82 -15.47 -3.43
C TRP A 140 -16.65 -14.89 -2.02
N LYS A 141 -15.52 -15.19 -1.35
CA LYS A 141 -15.19 -14.60 -0.04
C LYS A 141 -14.86 -13.11 -0.16
N ASP A 142 -14.11 -12.74 -1.20
CA ASP A 142 -13.73 -11.35 -1.43
C ASP A 142 -14.95 -10.47 -1.78
N LEU A 143 -15.94 -11.03 -2.48
CA LEU A 143 -17.23 -10.38 -2.70
C LEU A 143 -17.99 -10.18 -1.37
N LEU A 144 -18.10 -11.20 -0.54
CA LEU A 144 -18.76 -11.11 0.78
C LEU A 144 -18.06 -10.12 1.71
N ASP A 145 -16.73 -9.99 1.62
CA ASP A 145 -15.95 -8.99 2.38
C ASP A 145 -16.19 -7.54 1.90
N THR A 146 -16.89 -7.34 0.79
CA THR A 146 -17.16 -6.01 0.24
C THR A 146 -18.39 -5.35 0.84
N GLY A 147 -19.47 -6.10 1.02
CA GLY A 147 -20.74 -5.58 1.52
C GLY A 147 -20.68 -5.26 3.02
N LEU A 148 -21.44 -4.26 3.43
CA LEU A 148 -21.47 -3.79 4.82
C LEU A 148 -22.08 -4.85 5.74
N ILE A 149 -23.20 -5.40 5.33
CA ILE A 149 -23.96 -6.43 6.07
C ILE A 149 -23.24 -7.77 5.97
N THR A 150 -22.89 -8.19 4.75
CA THR A 150 -22.26 -9.49 4.50
C THR A 150 -20.91 -9.63 5.21
N ARG A 151 -20.08 -8.58 5.20
CA ARG A 151 -18.81 -8.55 5.93
C ARG A 151 -18.99 -8.74 7.43
N ARG A 152 -20.00 -8.10 8.05
CA ARG A 152 -20.25 -8.23 9.49
C ARG A 152 -20.68 -9.65 9.84
N LEU A 153 -21.61 -10.23 9.07
CA LEU A 153 -22.13 -11.57 9.31
C LEU A 153 -21.09 -12.66 9.08
N MET A 154 -20.25 -12.50 8.06
CA MET A 154 -19.28 -13.51 7.62
C MET A 154 -17.86 -13.29 8.17
N LYS A 155 -17.65 -12.28 9.02
CA LYS A 155 -16.33 -11.91 9.57
C LYS A 155 -15.48 -13.11 10.05
N PRO A 156 -16.02 -14.12 10.75
CA PRO A 156 -15.24 -15.28 11.20
C PRO A 156 -14.70 -16.14 10.05
N LEU A 157 -15.35 -16.13 8.88
CA LEU A 157 -14.97 -16.91 7.70
C LEU A 157 -14.04 -16.14 6.74
N LEU A 158 -14.00 -14.82 6.86
CA LEU A 158 -13.29 -13.93 5.95
C LEU A 158 -11.86 -13.62 6.41
N ASN A 159 -11.61 -13.65 7.71
CA ASN A 159 -10.32 -13.30 8.26
C ASN A 159 -9.56 -14.55 8.69
N THR A 160 -8.31 -14.70 8.25
CA THR A 160 -7.38 -15.65 8.84
C THR A 160 -6.93 -15.13 10.21
N PRO A 161 -7.21 -15.82 11.31
CA PRO A 161 -6.76 -15.39 12.63
C PRO A 161 -5.23 -15.28 12.68
N PHE A 162 -4.72 -14.27 13.37
CA PHE A 162 -3.28 -14.04 13.54
C PHE A 162 -2.53 -15.28 14.05
N SER A 163 -3.16 -16.04 14.95
CA SER A 163 -2.59 -17.28 15.51
C SER A 163 -2.35 -18.39 14.48
N ARG A 164 -2.98 -18.32 13.31
CA ARG A 164 -2.82 -19.30 12.21
C ARG A 164 -1.79 -18.89 11.17
N LEU A 165 -1.23 -17.69 11.29
CA LEU A 165 -0.19 -17.25 10.36
C LEU A 165 1.10 -18.04 10.58
N ALA A 166 1.69 -18.52 9.50
CA ALA A 166 2.98 -19.18 9.56
C ALA A 166 4.08 -18.22 10.03
N ARG A 167 5.10 -18.72 10.71
CA ARG A 167 6.28 -17.95 11.11
C ARG A 167 7.11 -17.58 9.88
N GLY A 168 7.71 -16.40 9.91
CA GLY A 168 8.71 -15.94 8.94
C GLY A 168 10.12 -16.46 9.28
N GLY A 169 11.13 -15.69 8.87
CA GLY A 169 12.54 -16.04 9.09
C GLY A 169 12.97 -16.03 10.56
N ASP A 170 12.23 -15.36 11.43
CA ASP A 170 12.43 -15.35 12.88
C ASP A 170 11.10 -15.45 13.65
N GLU A 171 11.17 -15.53 14.98
CA GLU A 171 10.00 -15.69 15.86
C GLU A 171 9.06 -14.46 15.85
N ASN A 172 9.59 -13.27 15.55
CA ASN A 172 8.86 -12.01 15.51
C ASN A 172 8.34 -11.66 14.12
N CYS A 173 8.45 -12.59 13.16
CA CYS A 173 7.91 -12.41 11.82
C CYS A 173 6.76 -13.39 11.53
N ARG A 174 5.78 -12.92 10.77
CA ARG A 174 4.68 -13.75 10.25
C ARG A 174 4.62 -13.64 8.74
N LEU A 175 4.37 -14.77 8.08
CA LEU A 175 4.09 -14.81 6.65
C LEU A 175 2.65 -14.36 6.44
N VAL A 176 2.46 -13.37 5.58
CA VAL A 176 1.15 -12.81 5.21
C VAL A 176 1.04 -12.73 3.70
N ASP A 177 -0.17 -12.64 3.18
CA ASP A 177 -0.35 -12.54 1.73
C ASP A 177 -0.15 -11.09 1.23
N ALA A 178 -0.55 -10.09 2.02
CA ALA A 178 -0.37 -8.68 1.68
C ALA A 178 -0.28 -7.81 2.94
N VAL A 179 0.41 -6.68 2.82
CA VAL A 179 0.57 -5.65 3.86
C VAL A 179 0.02 -4.31 3.38
N PRO A 180 -0.29 -3.35 4.29
CA PRO A 180 -0.78 -2.03 3.90
C PRO A 180 0.19 -1.27 3.00
N GLY A 181 -0.33 -0.65 1.95
CA GLY A 181 0.43 0.18 1.04
C GLY A 181 1.05 1.42 1.69
N SER A 182 0.57 1.82 2.88
CA SER A 182 1.04 3.03 3.54
C SER A 182 2.52 2.99 3.96
N PHE A 183 3.06 1.80 4.29
CA PHE A 183 4.47 1.64 4.63
C PHE A 183 4.93 0.19 4.49
N PHE A 184 5.92 -0.06 3.66
CA PHE A 184 6.60 -1.35 3.54
C PHE A 184 7.95 -1.24 2.85
N MET A 185 8.83 -2.20 3.12
CA MET A 185 10.15 -2.32 2.48
C MET A 185 10.13 -3.43 1.42
N ILE A 186 10.82 -3.19 0.31
CA ILE A 186 11.01 -4.10 -0.82
C ILE A 186 12.50 -4.47 -0.87
N ARG A 187 12.83 -5.76 -0.91
CA ARG A 187 14.17 -6.27 -1.20
C ARG A 187 14.30 -6.48 -2.69
N LEU A 188 15.08 -5.63 -3.37
CA LEU A 188 15.21 -5.67 -4.84
C LEU A 188 16.02 -6.87 -5.33
N GLY A 189 17.00 -7.32 -4.55
CA GLY A 189 17.91 -8.42 -4.93
C GLY A 189 17.26 -9.78 -5.13
N VAL A 190 15.98 -9.97 -4.73
CA VAL A 190 15.22 -11.21 -4.98
C VAL A 190 14.31 -11.12 -6.22
N LEU A 191 14.30 -9.97 -6.88
CA LEU A 191 13.48 -9.65 -8.05
C LEU A 191 14.35 -9.54 -9.30
N THR A 192 13.83 -9.99 -10.42
CA THR A 192 14.45 -9.73 -11.73
C THR A 192 14.25 -8.26 -12.13
N PRO A 193 15.08 -7.72 -13.04
CA PRO A 193 14.92 -6.35 -13.54
C PRO A 193 13.52 -6.08 -14.14
N ARG A 194 12.88 -7.08 -14.72
CA ARG A 194 11.52 -6.98 -15.23
C ARG A 194 10.50 -6.86 -14.08
N GLU A 195 10.61 -7.70 -13.06
CA GLU A 195 9.72 -7.68 -11.90
C GLU A 195 9.81 -6.37 -11.12
N ILE A 196 11.02 -5.76 -11.04
CA ILE A 196 11.21 -4.43 -10.46
C ILE A 196 10.47 -3.37 -11.26
N ARG A 197 10.61 -3.34 -12.60
CA ARG A 197 9.92 -2.37 -13.46
C ARG A 197 8.41 -2.54 -13.54
N GLU A 198 7.92 -3.72 -13.21
CA GLU A 198 6.51 -4.08 -13.20
C GLU A 198 6.01 -4.39 -11.77
N PHE A 199 6.70 -3.86 -10.72
CA PHE A 199 6.38 -4.21 -9.33
C PHE A 199 4.95 -3.83 -8.98
N PHE A 200 4.53 -2.60 -9.28
CA PHE A 200 3.14 -2.16 -9.18
C PHE A 200 2.38 -2.35 -10.49
N ASP A 201 1.09 -2.67 -10.41
CA ASP A 201 0.22 -2.71 -11.57
C ASP A 201 -0.35 -1.31 -11.87
N ARG A 202 0.13 -0.70 -12.95
CA ARG A 202 -0.27 0.64 -13.38
C ARG A 202 -1.72 0.76 -13.86
N ASN A 203 -2.43 -0.36 -14.04
CA ASN A 203 -3.85 -0.37 -14.40
C ASN A 203 -4.78 -0.25 -13.18
N ILE A 204 -4.23 -0.35 -11.97
CA ILE A 204 -4.94 -0.10 -10.72
C ILE A 204 -4.63 1.33 -10.29
N PHE A 205 -5.65 2.21 -10.36
CA PHE A 205 -5.48 3.61 -9.99
C PHE A 205 -5.41 3.80 -8.48
N LEU A 206 -6.32 3.16 -7.74
CA LEU A 206 -6.40 3.21 -6.28
C LEU A 206 -7.23 2.04 -5.76
N TYR A 207 -6.86 1.53 -4.57
CA TYR A 207 -7.40 0.33 -3.90
C TYR A 207 -7.06 -0.98 -4.62
N TYR A 208 -6.80 -2.02 -3.88
CA TYR A 208 -6.44 -3.37 -4.35
C TYR A 208 -5.00 -3.52 -4.86
N GLU A 209 -4.19 -2.48 -4.81
CA GLU A 209 -2.76 -2.54 -5.16
C GLU A 209 -2.05 -3.59 -4.31
N GLU A 210 -2.34 -3.61 -3.01
CA GLU A 210 -1.72 -4.53 -2.04
C GLU A 210 -2.09 -5.99 -2.34
N LYS A 211 -3.36 -6.26 -2.66
CA LYS A 211 -3.81 -7.61 -3.00
C LYS A 211 -3.26 -8.05 -4.35
N ALA A 212 -3.18 -7.15 -5.32
CA ALA A 212 -2.58 -7.44 -6.63
C ALA A 212 -1.09 -7.74 -6.49
N LEU A 213 -0.37 -6.94 -5.70
CA LEU A 213 1.02 -7.18 -5.38
C LEU A 213 1.21 -8.50 -4.65
N GLY A 214 0.42 -8.76 -3.60
CA GLY A 214 0.46 -10.01 -2.84
C GLY A 214 0.23 -11.23 -3.72
N GLN A 215 -0.74 -11.17 -4.66
CA GLN A 215 -0.98 -12.27 -5.61
C GLN A 215 0.21 -12.47 -6.54
N LYS A 216 0.81 -11.40 -7.06
CA LYS A 216 2.01 -11.46 -7.89
C LYS A 216 3.18 -12.09 -7.15
N LEU A 217 3.48 -11.64 -5.93
CA LEU A 217 4.57 -12.20 -5.13
C LEU A 217 4.35 -13.69 -4.84
N LYS A 218 3.12 -14.08 -4.54
CA LYS A 218 2.75 -15.47 -4.31
C LYS A 218 2.96 -16.34 -5.56
N GLU A 219 2.59 -15.85 -6.75
CA GLU A 219 2.81 -16.56 -8.03
C GLU A 219 4.31 -16.72 -8.34
N LEU A 220 5.15 -15.77 -7.90
CA LEU A 220 6.61 -15.83 -8.03
C LEU A 220 7.27 -16.69 -6.93
N GLY A 221 6.50 -17.23 -5.98
CA GLY A 221 7.04 -17.98 -4.83
C GLY A 221 7.81 -17.10 -3.84
N LEU A 222 7.59 -15.78 -3.89
CA LEU A 222 8.18 -14.80 -2.98
C LEU A 222 7.31 -14.60 -1.74
N LYS A 223 7.93 -14.15 -0.64
CA LYS A 223 7.28 -14.04 0.66
C LYS A 223 7.06 -12.58 1.06
N THR A 224 5.90 -12.32 1.65
CA THR A 224 5.58 -11.07 2.33
C THR A 224 5.58 -11.29 3.83
N LEU A 225 6.23 -10.42 4.58
CA LEU A 225 6.46 -10.50 6.02
C LEU A 225 5.74 -9.40 6.78
N LEU A 226 5.16 -9.77 7.91
CA LEU A 226 4.71 -8.84 8.93
C LEU A 226 5.61 -8.97 10.16
N VAL A 227 6.38 -7.94 10.45
CA VAL A 227 7.18 -7.80 11.68
C VAL A 227 6.25 -7.39 12.82
N ILE A 228 6.30 -8.11 13.94
CA ILE A 228 5.32 -7.97 15.03
C ILE A 228 5.87 -7.31 16.29
N ASP A 229 7.15 -7.19 16.42
CA ASP A 229 7.87 -6.50 17.50
C ASP A 229 8.07 -4.99 17.24
N GLU A 230 7.77 -4.53 16.02
CA GLU A 230 7.79 -3.12 15.65
C GLU A 230 6.43 -2.64 15.12
N SER A 231 6.26 -1.31 15.09
CA SER A 231 5.05 -0.68 14.57
C SER A 231 5.33 0.71 14.00
N TYR A 232 4.47 1.14 13.10
CA TYR A 232 4.40 2.53 12.64
C TYR A 232 3.00 3.10 12.84
N ILE A 233 2.90 4.42 12.92
CA ILE A 233 1.62 5.12 13.02
C ILE A 233 1.20 5.55 11.62
N HIS A 234 -0.08 5.36 11.28
CA HIS A 234 -0.70 5.86 10.06
C HIS A 234 -1.84 6.79 10.43
N ALA A 235 -1.71 8.07 10.08
CA ALA A 235 -2.65 9.10 10.49
C ALA A 235 -3.96 9.14 9.67
N HIS A 236 -4.12 8.18 8.75
CA HIS A 236 -5.26 7.97 7.82
C HIS A 236 -5.75 9.13 6.96
N SER A 237 -5.55 8.91 5.67
CA SER A 237 -6.37 9.35 4.51
C SER A 237 -6.72 10.84 4.36
N VAL A 238 -5.83 11.74 4.71
CA VAL A 238 -6.04 13.16 4.42
C VAL A 238 -6.17 13.40 2.89
N SER A 239 -5.35 12.73 2.07
CA SER A 239 -5.31 12.94 0.62
C SER A 239 -6.51 12.32 -0.12
N ILE A 240 -6.95 11.11 0.27
CA ILE A 240 -8.09 10.43 -0.35
C ILE A 240 -9.39 11.16 -0.02
N ASP A 241 -9.55 11.62 1.22
CA ASP A 241 -10.74 12.33 1.67
C ASP A 241 -10.87 13.71 1.02
N LYS A 242 -9.76 14.36 0.70
CA LYS A 242 -9.74 15.60 -0.08
C LYS A 242 -10.20 15.38 -1.53
N SER A 243 -9.82 14.25 -2.16
CA SER A 243 -10.10 13.99 -3.57
C SER A 243 -11.49 13.38 -3.82
N TYR A 244 -11.97 12.55 -2.91
CA TYR A 244 -13.25 11.83 -3.03
C TYR A 244 -14.13 12.07 -1.82
N ARG A 245 -14.95 13.13 -1.85
CA ARG A 245 -15.81 13.51 -0.73
C ARG A 245 -16.99 12.55 -0.50
N ARG A 246 -17.52 11.92 -1.56
CA ARG A 246 -18.68 11.03 -1.46
C ARG A 246 -18.24 9.58 -1.32
N LEU A 247 -18.78 8.87 -0.33
CA LEU A 247 -18.50 7.45 -0.10
C LEU A 247 -18.84 6.59 -1.34
N VAL A 248 -19.93 6.93 -2.04
CA VAL A 248 -20.35 6.22 -3.27
C VAL A 248 -19.26 6.28 -4.36
N ASP A 249 -18.55 7.41 -4.49
CA ASP A 249 -17.49 7.54 -5.52
C ASP A 249 -16.26 6.73 -5.14
N LYS A 250 -15.88 6.71 -3.85
CA LYS A 250 -14.84 5.81 -3.32
C LYS A 250 -15.21 4.34 -3.58
N GLN A 251 -16.47 3.98 -3.36
CA GLN A 251 -16.96 2.62 -3.57
C GLN A 251 -16.97 2.22 -5.05
N ARG A 252 -17.33 3.14 -5.96
CA ARG A 252 -17.24 2.89 -7.41
C ARG A 252 -15.80 2.63 -7.85
N LEU A 253 -14.86 3.42 -7.35
CA LEU A 253 -13.45 3.25 -7.65
C LEU A 253 -12.94 1.89 -7.13
N LEU A 254 -13.27 1.54 -5.89
CA LEU A 254 -12.98 0.23 -5.31
C LEU A 254 -13.55 -0.92 -6.16
N HIS A 255 -14.81 -0.81 -6.61
CA HIS A 255 -15.44 -1.85 -7.44
C HIS A 255 -14.76 -2.00 -8.80
N ARG A 256 -14.30 -0.90 -9.40
CA ARG A 256 -13.52 -0.94 -10.64
C ARG A 256 -12.21 -1.71 -10.45
N SER A 257 -11.47 -1.40 -9.40
CA SER A 257 -10.22 -2.09 -9.05
C SER A 257 -10.46 -3.57 -8.74
N LYS A 258 -11.54 -3.91 -8.01
CA LYS A 258 -11.94 -5.30 -7.74
C LYS A 258 -12.24 -6.09 -9.01
N LEU A 259 -13.03 -5.54 -9.92
CA LEU A 259 -13.37 -6.21 -11.19
C LEU A 259 -12.13 -6.44 -12.06
N TYR A 260 -11.19 -5.47 -12.05
CA TYR A 260 -9.91 -5.64 -12.71
C TYR A 260 -9.10 -6.77 -12.05
N TYR A 261 -8.97 -6.76 -10.71
CA TYR A 261 -8.29 -7.79 -9.93
C TYR A 261 -8.89 -9.18 -10.18
N TYR A 262 -10.20 -9.31 -10.16
CA TYR A 262 -10.87 -10.59 -10.40
C TYR A 262 -10.58 -11.14 -11.80
N ARG A 263 -10.59 -10.28 -12.81
CA ARG A 263 -10.28 -10.69 -14.18
C ARG A 263 -8.81 -11.07 -14.34
N THR A 264 -7.91 -10.23 -13.84
CA THR A 264 -6.47 -10.31 -14.15
C THR A 264 -5.75 -11.29 -13.23
N TYR A 265 -6.02 -11.21 -11.93
CA TYR A 265 -5.30 -11.98 -10.91
C TYR A 265 -6.03 -13.25 -10.48
N LEU A 266 -7.34 -13.21 -10.30
CA LEU A 266 -8.12 -14.41 -10.00
C LEU A 266 -8.53 -15.18 -11.25
N LYS A 267 -8.20 -14.69 -12.46
CA LYS A 267 -8.49 -15.34 -13.75
C LYS A 267 -9.96 -15.76 -13.86
N THR A 268 -10.86 -14.93 -13.31
CA THR A 268 -12.29 -15.21 -13.25
C THR A 268 -12.91 -15.19 -14.65
N GLY A 269 -13.61 -16.27 -15.01
CA GLY A 269 -14.31 -16.38 -16.29
C GLY A 269 -15.49 -15.41 -16.45
N PRO A 270 -16.05 -15.27 -17.67
CA PRO A 270 -17.09 -14.29 -17.99
C PRO A 270 -18.33 -14.37 -17.11
N MET A 271 -18.81 -15.58 -16.78
CA MET A 271 -19.97 -15.77 -15.92
C MET A 271 -19.70 -15.30 -14.48
N GLY A 272 -18.53 -15.63 -13.91
CA GLY A 272 -18.14 -15.17 -12.59
C GLY A 272 -17.98 -13.66 -12.53
N LEU A 273 -17.42 -13.03 -13.59
CA LEU A 273 -17.33 -11.56 -13.68
C LEU A 273 -18.72 -10.90 -13.79
N LYS A 274 -19.67 -11.53 -14.52
CA LYS A 274 -21.05 -11.04 -14.59
C LYS A 274 -21.74 -11.11 -13.23
N ALA A 275 -21.61 -12.23 -12.53
CA ALA A 275 -22.13 -12.39 -11.17
C ALA A 275 -21.50 -11.37 -10.20
N ALA A 276 -20.17 -11.17 -10.27
CA ALA A 276 -19.47 -10.18 -9.46
C ALA A 276 -19.97 -8.75 -9.72
N ARG A 277 -20.21 -8.37 -10.99
CA ARG A 277 -20.78 -7.05 -11.33
C ARG A 277 -22.16 -6.84 -10.73
N VAL A 278 -23.04 -7.84 -10.82
CA VAL A 278 -24.39 -7.76 -10.24
C VAL A 278 -24.30 -7.61 -8.71
N PHE A 279 -23.49 -8.43 -8.06
CA PHE A 279 -23.29 -8.35 -6.62
C PHE A 279 -22.74 -6.98 -6.17
N LEU A 280 -21.70 -6.49 -6.85
CA LEU A 280 -21.11 -5.19 -6.55
C LEU A 280 -22.07 -4.02 -6.81
N ALA A 281 -22.97 -4.14 -7.82
CA ALA A 281 -24.02 -3.16 -8.05
C ALA A 281 -25.03 -3.13 -6.89
N ALA A 282 -25.41 -4.30 -6.36
CA ALA A 282 -26.26 -4.38 -5.16
C ALA A 282 -25.59 -3.74 -3.92
N ILE A 283 -24.29 -3.99 -3.70
CA ILE A 283 -23.54 -3.32 -2.63
C ILE A 283 -23.45 -1.81 -2.84
N LEU A 284 -23.31 -1.34 -4.07
CA LEU A 284 -23.32 0.10 -4.35
C LEU A 284 -24.67 0.74 -4.00
N ALA A 285 -25.77 0.05 -4.30
CA ALA A 285 -27.12 0.48 -3.92
C ALA A 285 -27.31 0.46 -2.38
N GLU A 286 -26.78 -0.57 -1.68
CA GLU A 286 -26.75 -0.66 -0.22
C GLU A 286 -26.03 0.56 0.38
N VAL A 287 -24.82 0.86 -0.09
CA VAL A 287 -24.02 2.01 0.37
C VAL A 287 -24.74 3.32 0.11
N TRP A 288 -25.30 3.49 -1.10
CA TRP A 288 -26.07 4.69 -1.44
C TRP A 288 -27.28 4.87 -0.51
N PHE A 289 -28.04 3.83 -0.29
CA PHE A 289 -29.21 3.86 0.60
C PHE A 289 -28.82 4.24 2.04
N LEU A 290 -27.81 3.56 2.61
CA LEU A 290 -27.38 3.79 3.98
C LEU A 290 -26.79 5.20 4.19
N THR A 291 -26.08 5.73 3.19
CA THR A 291 -25.52 7.10 3.28
C THR A 291 -26.55 8.19 3.02
N ALA A 292 -27.51 7.96 2.11
CA ALA A 292 -28.52 8.95 1.75
C ALA A 292 -29.64 9.05 2.82
N PHE A 293 -30.08 7.93 3.39
CA PHE A 293 -31.23 7.87 4.29
C PHE A 293 -30.84 7.70 5.76
N CYS A 294 -29.80 6.93 6.07
CA CYS A 294 -29.42 6.63 7.46
C CYS A 294 -28.32 7.57 7.99
N ARG A 295 -27.80 8.51 7.19
CA ARG A 295 -26.73 9.44 7.55
C ARG A 295 -25.54 8.78 8.28
N LEU A 296 -25.25 7.52 7.93
CA LEU A 296 -24.15 6.80 8.53
C LEU A 296 -22.82 7.34 8.00
N ASP A 297 -22.09 8.01 8.87
CA ASP A 297 -20.68 8.33 8.62
C ASP A 297 -19.87 7.03 8.71
N TRP A 298 -19.31 6.63 7.56
CA TRP A 298 -18.52 5.41 7.44
C TRP A 298 -17.03 5.72 7.60
N GLN A 299 -16.49 5.43 8.77
CA GLN A 299 -15.03 5.29 8.95
C GLN A 299 -14.64 3.80 8.70
N ARG A 300 -13.80 3.55 7.69
CA ARG A 300 -13.17 2.25 7.47
C ARG A 300 -11.87 2.13 8.24
#